data_952b1b9bd2df378a705cc78b2d33d30d
#
_entry.id   952b1b9bd2df378a705cc78b2d33d30d
#
_cell.length_a   1.000
_cell.length_b   1.000
_cell.length_c   1.000
_cell.angle_alpha   90.00
_cell.angle_beta   90.00
_cell.angle_gamma   90.00
#
_symmetry.space_group_name_H-M   'P 1'
#
loop_
_entity.id
_entity.type
_entity.pdbx_description
1 polymer ?
#
loop_
_entity_poly.entity_id
_entity_poly.type
_entity_poly.pdbx_seq_one_letter_code
_entity_poly.pdbx_strand_id
1 'polypeptide(L)'
;MNMEGIIYLTLDQAIVIHKTTIQYSGGGTYEHFDLGRLESVLQNIQNDDYYPTFEEKLTHLFYCTCEFHCFADGNKRLAITLCAQFLLFNGYMAAAKSFFTEMENISYYVAAGKIGKELLLRIMIAILDGTYDRDEELKLAILHAIE
;
A
#
# COMPACT_ATOMS: atom_id res chain seq x y z
N MET A 1 5.89 19.45 -8.28
CA MET A 1 6.85 18.38 -8.00
C MET A 1 7.10 17.58 -9.28
N ASN A 2 8.35 17.33 -9.60
CA ASN A 2 8.71 16.55 -10.77
C ASN A 2 8.64 15.06 -10.45
N MET A 3 7.84 14.32 -11.23
CA MET A 3 7.66 12.87 -11.04
C MET A 3 8.68 12.04 -11.83
N GLU A 4 9.61 12.69 -12.54
CA GLU A 4 10.71 11.99 -13.19
C GLU A 4 11.59 11.30 -12.16
N GLY A 5 12.05 10.12 -12.50
CA GLY A 5 12.94 9.36 -11.62
C GLY A 5 12.24 8.47 -10.62
N ILE A 6 10.90 8.43 -10.58
CA ILE A 6 10.20 7.44 -9.76
C ILE A 6 10.45 6.05 -10.33
N ILE A 7 10.83 5.14 -9.45
CA ILE A 7 11.03 3.73 -9.79
C ILE A 7 9.75 2.97 -9.45
N TYR A 8 9.08 2.46 -10.48
CA TYR A 8 7.84 1.71 -10.34
C TYR A 8 8.11 0.20 -10.28
N LEU A 9 7.19 -0.51 -9.65
CA LEU A 9 7.24 -1.97 -9.57
C LEU A 9 6.59 -2.58 -10.81
N THR A 10 7.14 -3.70 -11.27
CA THR A 10 6.57 -4.50 -12.35
C THR A 10 5.68 -5.61 -11.78
N LEU A 11 4.84 -6.19 -12.63
CA LEU A 11 4.02 -7.34 -12.24
C LEU A 11 4.89 -8.51 -11.79
N ASP A 12 5.98 -8.80 -12.50
CA ASP A 12 6.90 -9.89 -12.13
C ASP A 12 7.50 -9.68 -10.75
N GLN A 13 7.89 -8.44 -10.42
CA GLN A 13 8.37 -8.11 -9.09
C GLN A 13 7.28 -8.31 -8.03
N ALA A 14 6.05 -7.89 -8.32
CA ALA A 14 4.93 -8.06 -7.40
C ALA A 14 4.64 -9.53 -7.12
N ILE A 15 4.72 -10.39 -8.13
CA ILE A 15 4.53 -11.84 -7.97
C ILE A 15 5.60 -12.42 -7.05
N VAL A 16 6.86 -12.04 -7.24
CA VAL A 16 7.98 -12.49 -6.39
C VAL A 16 7.77 -12.00 -4.95
N ILE A 17 7.36 -10.74 -4.77
CA ILE A 17 7.09 -10.17 -3.44
C ILE A 17 5.96 -10.95 -2.76
N HIS A 18 4.90 -11.30 -3.47
CA HIS A 18 3.80 -12.11 -2.93
C HIS A 18 4.30 -13.47 -2.45
N LYS A 19 5.06 -14.18 -3.26
CA LYS A 19 5.63 -15.49 -2.88
C LYS A 19 6.47 -15.38 -1.62
N THR A 20 7.35 -14.41 -1.57
CA THR A 20 8.21 -14.17 -0.41
C THR A 20 7.39 -13.86 0.84
N THR A 21 6.37 -13.02 0.69
CA THR A 21 5.46 -12.65 1.79
C THR A 21 4.76 -13.89 2.35
N ILE A 22 4.22 -14.74 1.49
CA ILE A 22 3.55 -15.98 1.91
C ILE A 22 4.53 -16.91 2.64
N GLN A 23 5.73 -17.08 2.12
CA GLN A 23 6.76 -17.93 2.74
C GLN A 23 7.11 -17.46 4.16
N TYR A 24 7.34 -16.15 4.34
CA TYR A 24 7.71 -15.58 5.64
C TYR A 24 6.53 -15.51 6.61
N SER A 25 5.30 -15.58 6.12
CA SER A 25 4.09 -15.54 6.96
C SER A 25 3.64 -16.91 7.47
N GLY A 26 4.43 -17.95 7.23
CA GLY A 26 4.11 -19.30 7.72
C GLY A 26 3.30 -20.16 6.75
N GLY A 27 3.20 -19.73 5.50
CA GLY A 27 2.52 -20.50 4.46
C GLY A 27 1.26 -19.84 3.93
N GLY A 28 0.57 -20.53 3.08
CA GLY A 28 -0.59 -20.08 2.33
C GLY A 28 -0.48 -20.55 0.90
N THR A 29 -1.38 -20.07 0.04
CA THR A 29 -1.35 -20.45 -1.38
C THR A 29 -0.73 -19.35 -2.23
N TYR A 30 -0.06 -19.74 -3.30
CA TYR A 30 0.46 -18.83 -4.32
C TYR A 30 -0.54 -18.59 -5.47
N GLU A 31 -1.72 -19.18 -5.41
CA GLU A 31 -2.73 -19.03 -6.44
C GLU A 31 -3.18 -17.59 -6.61
N HIS A 32 -3.50 -17.23 -7.84
CA HIS A 32 -3.98 -15.89 -8.16
C HIS A 32 -5.31 -15.97 -8.90
N PHE A 33 -6.15 -14.97 -8.69
CA PHE A 33 -7.43 -14.84 -9.37
C PHE A 33 -7.37 -13.85 -10.54
N ASP A 34 -6.63 -12.74 -10.37
CA ASP A 34 -6.66 -11.65 -11.35
C ASP A 34 -5.34 -10.87 -11.37
N LEU A 35 -4.33 -11.43 -11.99
CA LEU A 35 -3.05 -10.74 -12.18
C LEU A 35 -3.16 -9.54 -13.13
N GLY A 36 -4.10 -9.59 -14.09
CA GLY A 36 -4.34 -8.47 -14.98
C GLY A 36 -4.80 -7.22 -14.24
N ARG A 37 -5.62 -7.40 -13.20
CA ARG A 37 -6.07 -6.29 -12.36
C ARG A 37 -4.91 -5.69 -11.58
N LEU A 38 -4.03 -6.52 -11.04
CA LEU A 38 -2.83 -6.04 -10.34
C LEU A 38 -1.92 -5.28 -11.31
N GLU A 39 -1.69 -5.81 -12.50
CA GLU A 39 -0.88 -5.14 -13.53
C GLU A 39 -1.47 -3.79 -13.89
N SER A 40 -2.80 -3.69 -14.03
CA SER A 40 -3.48 -2.43 -14.31
C SER A 40 -3.21 -1.39 -13.22
N VAL A 41 -3.26 -1.78 -11.96
CA VAL A 41 -2.96 -0.87 -10.84
C VAL A 41 -1.52 -0.37 -10.94
N LEU A 42 -0.57 -1.28 -11.16
CA LEU A 42 0.85 -0.93 -11.26
C LEU A 42 1.11 0.03 -12.43
N GLN A 43 0.39 -0.11 -13.53
CA GLN A 43 0.49 0.80 -14.67
C GLN A 43 -0.21 2.12 -14.42
N ASN A 44 -1.41 2.10 -13.83
CA ASN A 44 -2.23 3.29 -13.63
C ASN A 44 -1.55 4.32 -12.73
N ILE A 45 -0.82 3.89 -11.70
CA ILE A 45 -0.12 4.82 -10.81
C ILE A 45 1.00 5.58 -11.50
N GLN A 46 1.41 5.16 -12.70
CA GLN A 46 2.39 5.89 -13.49
C GLN A 46 1.80 7.13 -14.17
N ASN A 47 0.47 7.25 -14.16
CA ASN A 47 -0.23 8.38 -14.77
C ASN A 47 -0.24 9.57 -13.81
N ASP A 48 0.56 10.59 -14.11
CA ASP A 48 0.73 11.78 -13.28
C ASP A 48 -0.48 12.71 -13.31
N ASP A 49 -1.36 12.58 -14.30
CA ASP A 49 -2.59 13.37 -14.37
C ASP A 49 -3.63 12.88 -13.34
N TYR A 50 -3.73 11.57 -13.14
CA TYR A 50 -4.66 10.98 -12.17
C TYR A 50 -4.05 10.84 -10.77
N TYR A 51 -2.74 10.60 -10.71
CA TYR A 51 -2.01 10.41 -9.45
C TYR A 51 -0.80 11.33 -9.43
N PRO A 52 -1.01 12.65 -9.22
CA PRO A 52 0.05 13.65 -9.40
C PRO A 52 1.14 13.62 -8.34
N THR A 53 0.89 13.08 -7.15
CA THR A 53 1.88 13.02 -6.08
C THR A 53 2.29 11.59 -5.79
N PHE A 54 3.47 11.41 -5.20
CA PHE A 54 3.94 10.09 -4.77
C PHE A 54 2.98 9.50 -3.73
N GLU A 55 2.48 10.31 -2.82
CA GLU A 55 1.53 9.90 -1.78
C GLU A 55 0.23 9.35 -2.39
N GLU A 56 -0.26 9.99 -3.45
CA GLU A 56 -1.46 9.52 -4.15
C GLU A 56 -1.21 8.19 -4.87
N LYS A 57 -0.03 8.01 -5.47
CA LYS A 57 0.37 6.75 -6.11
C LYS A 57 0.46 5.62 -5.09
N LEU A 58 1.09 5.89 -3.97
CA LEU A 58 1.23 4.95 -2.87
C LEU A 58 -0.13 4.55 -2.30
N THR A 59 -1.01 5.53 -2.09
CA THR A 59 -2.36 5.32 -1.57
C THR A 59 -3.17 4.42 -2.50
N HIS A 60 -3.15 4.70 -3.79
CA HIS A 60 -3.90 3.90 -4.77
C HIS A 60 -3.39 2.46 -4.82
N LEU A 61 -2.07 2.29 -4.84
CA LEU A 61 -1.46 0.96 -4.84
C LEU A 61 -1.88 0.15 -3.61
N PHE A 62 -1.78 0.74 -2.43
CA PHE A 62 -2.16 0.08 -1.18
C PHE A 62 -3.63 -0.27 -1.14
N TYR A 63 -4.49 0.71 -1.44
CA TYR A 63 -5.93 0.54 -1.41
C TYR A 63 -6.40 -0.58 -2.34
N CYS A 64 -5.96 -0.55 -3.59
CA CYS A 64 -6.37 -1.54 -4.58
C CYS A 64 -5.84 -2.93 -4.26
N THR A 65 -4.63 -3.04 -3.73
CA THR A 65 -4.07 -4.33 -3.33
C THR A 65 -4.87 -4.96 -2.19
N CYS A 66 -5.37 -4.15 -1.25
CA CYS A 66 -6.26 -4.64 -0.18
C CYS A 66 -7.63 -5.07 -0.71
N GLU A 67 -8.18 -4.33 -1.68
CA GLU A 67 -9.59 -4.46 -2.10
C GLU A 67 -9.80 -5.49 -3.20
N PHE A 68 -8.84 -5.64 -4.12
CA PHE A 68 -9.11 -6.33 -5.38
C PHE A 68 -8.93 -7.85 -5.32
N HIS A 69 -8.39 -8.40 -4.25
CA HIS A 69 -8.21 -9.84 -4.11
C HIS A 69 -7.56 -10.49 -5.34
N CYS A 70 -6.47 -9.91 -5.81
CA CYS A 70 -5.76 -10.42 -6.99
C CYS A 70 -5.13 -11.79 -6.76
N PHE A 71 -4.85 -12.12 -5.50
CA PHE A 71 -4.39 -13.43 -5.07
C PHE A 71 -5.43 -14.08 -4.17
N ALA A 72 -5.38 -15.40 -4.07
CA ALA A 72 -6.29 -16.16 -3.20
C ALA A 72 -6.04 -15.88 -1.72
N ASP A 73 -4.80 -15.55 -1.36
CA ASP A 73 -4.37 -15.35 0.02
C ASP A 73 -3.28 -14.28 0.09
N GLY A 74 -3.18 -13.63 1.24
CA GLY A 74 -2.09 -12.71 1.55
C GLY A 74 -2.21 -11.32 0.94
N ASN A 75 -3.37 -10.88 0.49
CA ASN A 75 -3.53 -9.57 -0.17
C ASN A 75 -3.24 -8.39 0.77
N LYS A 76 -3.68 -8.46 2.02
CA LYS A 76 -3.40 -7.39 3.00
C LYS A 76 -1.90 -7.31 3.32
N ARG A 77 -1.26 -8.45 3.48
CA ARG A 77 0.20 -8.51 3.70
C ARG A 77 0.96 -8.05 2.48
N LEU A 78 0.48 -8.41 1.28
CA LEU A 78 1.07 -7.94 0.02
C LEU A 78 0.95 -6.41 -0.09
N ALA A 79 -0.17 -5.83 0.30
CA ALA A 79 -0.32 -4.38 0.27
C ALA A 79 0.80 -3.70 1.08
N ILE A 80 1.11 -4.23 2.25
CA ILE A 80 2.18 -3.70 3.11
C ILE A 80 3.55 -3.90 2.47
N THR A 81 3.87 -5.12 2.04
CA THR A 81 5.21 -5.44 1.51
C THR A 81 5.47 -4.81 0.17
N LEU A 82 4.46 -4.75 -0.69
CA LEU A 82 4.57 -4.13 -2.01
C LEU A 82 4.80 -2.62 -1.89
N CYS A 83 4.03 -1.95 -1.04
CA CYS A 83 4.20 -0.52 -0.80
C CYS A 83 5.51 -0.20 -0.07
N ALA A 84 5.93 -1.04 0.87
CA ALA A 84 7.23 -0.89 1.51
C ALA A 84 8.37 -0.99 0.49
N GLN A 85 8.28 -1.92 -0.46
CA GLN A 85 9.27 -2.05 -1.52
C GLN A 85 9.26 -0.82 -2.45
N PHE A 86 8.07 -0.31 -2.77
CA PHE A 86 7.93 0.91 -3.56
C PHE A 86 8.59 2.10 -2.86
N LEU A 87 8.38 2.22 -1.57
CA LEU A 87 9.03 3.24 -0.74
C LEU A 87 10.55 3.09 -0.74
N LEU A 88 11.05 1.87 -0.54
CA LEU A 88 12.50 1.62 -0.53
C LEU A 88 13.16 1.96 -1.85
N PHE A 89 12.55 1.59 -2.96
CA PHE A 89 13.07 1.90 -4.30
C PHE A 89 13.18 3.40 -4.54
N ASN A 90 12.37 4.18 -3.85
CA ASN A 90 12.31 5.63 -4.04
C ASN A 90 12.92 6.41 -2.88
N GLY A 91 13.70 5.75 -2.03
CA GLY A 91 14.50 6.41 -1.01
C GLY A 91 13.80 6.72 0.31
N TYR A 92 12.59 6.20 0.55
CA TYR A 92 11.82 6.45 1.77
C TYR A 92 12.06 5.35 2.81
N MET A 93 13.28 5.28 3.32
CA MET A 93 13.69 4.21 4.25
C MET A 93 12.89 4.21 5.56
N ALA A 94 12.74 5.38 6.18
CA ALA A 94 12.03 5.51 7.46
C ALA A 94 10.54 5.17 7.31
N ALA A 95 9.92 5.63 6.23
CA ALA A 95 8.51 5.34 5.95
C ALA A 95 8.29 3.84 5.68
N ALA A 96 9.19 3.22 4.95
CA ALA A 96 9.12 1.76 4.69
C ALA A 96 9.16 0.97 6.00
N LYS A 97 10.01 1.36 6.94
CA LYS A 97 10.10 0.75 8.25
C LYS A 97 8.79 0.92 9.03
N SER A 98 8.20 2.11 9.00
CA SER A 98 6.93 2.39 9.66
C SER A 98 5.78 1.55 9.11
N PHE A 99 5.81 1.21 7.83
CA PHE A 99 4.79 0.36 7.21
C PHE A 99 4.63 -0.97 7.92
N PHE A 100 5.71 -1.61 8.30
CA PHE A 100 5.65 -2.91 8.96
C PHE A 100 5.07 -2.85 10.37
N THR A 101 5.19 -1.70 11.05
CA THR A 101 4.66 -1.54 12.41
C THR A 101 3.25 -0.97 12.44
N GLU A 102 2.91 -0.09 11.47
CA GLU A 102 1.67 0.69 11.55
C GLU A 102 0.56 0.19 10.64
N MET A 103 0.90 -0.51 9.56
CA MET A 103 -0.08 -0.74 8.49
C MET A 103 -0.85 -2.06 8.59
N GLU A 104 -0.51 -2.94 9.53
CA GLU A 104 -1.23 -4.21 9.67
C GLU A 104 -2.72 -3.99 9.97
N ASN A 105 -3.01 -3.22 11.00
CA ASN A 105 -4.40 -2.90 11.35
C ASN A 105 -5.06 -2.04 10.29
N ILE A 106 -4.33 -1.08 9.72
CA ILE A 106 -4.85 -0.21 8.67
C ILE A 106 -5.29 -1.06 7.46
N SER A 107 -4.48 -2.02 7.04
CA SER A 107 -4.82 -2.89 5.91
C SER A 107 -6.10 -3.68 6.15
N TYR A 108 -6.28 -4.16 7.37
CA TYR A 108 -7.50 -4.85 7.77
C TYR A 108 -8.74 -3.96 7.62
N TYR A 109 -8.67 -2.74 8.12
CA TYR A 109 -9.81 -1.81 8.07
C TYR A 109 -10.07 -1.25 6.67
N VAL A 110 -9.03 -1.13 5.84
CA VAL A 110 -9.21 -0.82 4.42
C VAL A 110 -9.97 -1.95 3.73
N ALA A 111 -9.53 -3.19 3.92
CA ALA A 111 -10.18 -4.36 3.34
C ALA A 111 -11.62 -4.53 3.85
N ALA A 112 -11.89 -4.14 5.09
CA ALA A 112 -13.23 -4.19 5.69
C ALA A 112 -14.15 -3.03 5.24
N GLY A 113 -13.63 -2.10 4.44
CA GLY A 113 -14.39 -0.95 3.96
C GLY A 113 -14.59 0.18 4.97
N LYS A 114 -13.88 0.14 6.09
CA LYS A 114 -14.00 1.17 7.14
C LYS A 114 -13.08 2.36 6.92
N ILE A 115 -11.94 2.15 6.26
CA ILE A 115 -11.02 3.22 5.89
C ILE A 115 -11.04 3.36 4.37
N GLY A 116 -11.55 4.48 3.89
CA GLY A 116 -11.59 4.80 2.47
C GLY A 116 -10.31 5.49 2.00
N LYS A 117 -10.26 5.77 0.69
CA LYS A 117 -9.06 6.35 0.07
C LYS A 117 -8.68 7.72 0.65
N GLU A 118 -9.65 8.56 0.98
CA GLU A 118 -9.35 9.90 1.51
C GLU A 118 -8.63 9.84 2.85
N LEU A 119 -9.12 9.02 3.77
CA LEU A 119 -8.48 8.84 5.07
C LEU A 119 -7.13 8.14 4.90
N LEU A 120 -7.07 7.15 4.01
CA LEU A 120 -5.81 6.44 3.72
C LEU A 120 -4.75 7.41 3.18
N LEU A 121 -5.12 8.33 2.31
CA LEU A 121 -4.19 9.35 1.79
C LEU A 121 -3.62 10.21 2.93
N ARG A 122 -4.46 10.63 3.87
CA ARG A 122 -4.01 11.37 5.05
C ARG A 122 -3.00 10.57 5.87
N ILE A 123 -3.26 9.28 6.03
CA ILE A 123 -2.34 8.37 6.73
C ILE A 123 -1.00 8.29 6.00
N MET A 124 -1.03 8.10 4.68
CA MET A 124 0.19 8.01 3.88
C MET A 124 1.01 9.30 3.93
N ILE A 125 0.36 10.45 3.82
CA ILE A 125 1.04 11.75 3.93
C ILE A 125 1.72 11.88 5.29
N ALA A 126 1.03 11.54 6.36
CA ALA A 126 1.59 11.62 7.72
C ALA A 126 2.78 10.69 7.92
N ILE A 127 2.72 9.48 7.36
CA ILE A 127 3.82 8.52 7.44
C ILE A 127 5.04 9.05 6.67
N LEU A 128 4.86 9.54 5.45
CA LEU A 128 5.97 10.09 4.68
C LEU A 128 6.57 11.36 5.30
N ASP A 129 5.73 12.19 5.91
CA ASP A 129 6.18 13.40 6.61
C ASP A 129 6.80 13.10 7.99
N GLY A 130 6.64 11.89 8.50
CA GLY A 130 7.12 11.52 9.82
C GLY A 130 6.27 12.08 10.97
N THR A 131 5.03 12.48 10.70
CA THR A 131 4.15 13.11 11.68
C THR A 131 3.05 12.19 12.21
N TYR A 132 2.98 10.95 11.72
CA TYR A 132 1.90 10.02 12.03
C TYR A 132 1.71 9.82 13.54
N ASP A 133 2.79 9.60 14.29
CA ASP A 133 2.74 9.28 15.71
C ASP A 133 2.18 10.40 16.57
N ARG A 134 2.32 11.67 16.12
CA ARG A 134 1.92 12.84 16.89
C ARG A 134 0.73 13.59 16.30
N ASP A 135 0.10 13.05 15.26
CA ASP A 135 -1.05 13.69 14.64
C ASP A 135 -2.34 13.23 15.33
N GLU A 136 -2.73 13.99 16.34
CA GLU A 136 -3.91 13.67 17.17
C GLU A 136 -5.22 13.71 16.38
N GLU A 137 -5.37 14.68 15.48
CA GLU A 137 -6.57 14.77 14.63
C GLU A 137 -6.72 13.56 13.73
N LEU A 138 -5.62 13.12 13.12
CA LEU A 138 -5.61 11.95 12.26
C LEU A 138 -5.98 10.69 13.04
N LYS A 139 -5.42 10.52 14.23
CA LYS A 139 -5.72 9.37 15.09
C LYS A 139 -7.18 9.33 15.52
N LEU A 140 -7.75 10.48 15.84
CA LEU A 140 -9.18 10.58 16.16
C LEU A 140 -10.04 10.25 14.93
N ALA A 141 -9.65 10.68 13.73
CA ALA A 141 -10.35 10.35 12.51
C ALA A 141 -10.31 8.84 12.23
N ILE A 142 -9.18 8.19 12.47
CA ILE A 142 -9.04 6.74 12.33
C ILE A 142 -9.96 6.02 13.33
N LEU A 143 -9.92 6.40 14.61
CA LEU A 143 -10.78 5.82 15.65
C LEU A 143 -12.25 5.92 15.27
N HIS A 144 -12.68 7.08 14.79
CA HIS A 144 -14.07 7.31 14.38
C HIS A 144 -14.44 6.39 13.19
N ALA A 145 -13.55 6.23 12.24
CA ALA A 145 -13.81 5.40 11.05
C ALA A 145 -13.97 3.92 11.38
N ILE A 146 -13.24 3.41 12.35
CA ILE A 146 -13.21 1.97 12.67
C ILE A 146 -14.24 1.56 13.73
N GLU A 147 -14.98 2.49 14.28
CA GLU A 147 -16.07 2.22 15.23
C GLU A 147 -17.18 1.35 14.64
#